data_d776fe82ce471cf19c414143d2717ef7
#
_entry.id   d776fe82ce471cf19c414143d2717ef7
#
_cell.length_a   1.000
_cell.length_b   1.000
_cell.length_c   1.000
_cell.angle_alpha   90.00
_cell.angle_beta   90.00
_cell.angle_gamma   90.00
#
_symmetry.space_group_name_H-M   'P 1'
#
loop_
_entity.id
_entity.type
_entity.pdbx_description
1 polymer ?
#
loop_
_entity_poly.entity_id
_entity_poly.type
_entity_poly.pdbx_seq_one_letter_code
_entity_poly.pdbx_strand_id
1 'polypeptide(L)'
;MKTKEEVVQEMQLVVEQMRLDDIEENPDCEHEFFSCDACGSTKPLAGSVQYGCYRLCNDCVLLAEVGFELGQIKEIDELINAMDDKRLEADCEFLKQEAKRMEN
;
A
#
# COMPACT_ATOMS: atom_id res chain seq x y z
N MET A 1 15.53 -15.90 -14.81
CA MET A 1 15.05 -14.63 -14.18
C MET A 1 13.56 -14.47 -14.41
N LYS A 2 12.84 -14.12 -13.36
CA LYS A 2 11.41 -13.83 -13.47
C LYS A 2 11.20 -12.43 -14.02
N THR A 3 10.19 -12.29 -14.89
CA THR A 3 9.79 -10.97 -15.37
C THR A 3 9.04 -10.24 -14.24
N LYS A 4 8.92 -8.92 -14.39
CA LYS A 4 8.14 -8.10 -13.43
C LYS A 4 6.71 -8.62 -13.31
N GLU A 5 6.09 -8.99 -14.44
CA GLU A 5 4.73 -9.52 -14.47
C GLU A 5 4.60 -10.82 -13.68
N GLU A 6 5.57 -11.72 -13.82
CA GLU A 6 5.60 -12.97 -13.07
C GLU A 6 5.71 -12.73 -11.57
N VAL A 7 6.59 -11.81 -11.16
CA VAL A 7 6.76 -11.45 -9.75
C VAL A 7 5.45 -10.85 -9.20
N VAL A 8 4.84 -9.94 -9.93
CA VAL A 8 3.56 -9.33 -9.52
C VAL A 8 2.49 -10.39 -9.33
N GLN A 9 2.34 -11.32 -10.29
CA GLN A 9 1.34 -12.39 -10.19
C GLN A 9 1.58 -13.30 -9.00
N GLU A 10 2.82 -13.69 -8.75
CA GLU A 10 3.17 -14.51 -7.59
C GLU A 10 2.87 -13.81 -6.28
N MET A 11 3.23 -12.53 -6.18
CA MET A 11 3.00 -11.75 -4.96
C MET A 11 1.51 -11.48 -4.73
N GLN A 12 0.73 -11.31 -5.80
CA GLN A 12 -0.73 -11.19 -5.69
C GLN A 12 -1.34 -12.43 -5.02
N LEU A 13 -0.87 -13.62 -5.40
CA LEU A 13 -1.32 -14.88 -4.79
C LEU A 13 -0.90 -14.96 -3.31
N VAL A 14 0.32 -14.53 -3.00
CA VAL A 14 0.84 -14.53 -1.62
C VAL A 14 0.01 -13.60 -0.73
N VAL A 15 -0.20 -12.35 -1.15
CA VAL A 15 -0.94 -11.37 -0.33
C VAL A 15 -2.42 -11.72 -0.22
N GLU A 16 -2.99 -12.33 -1.25
CA GLU A 16 -4.37 -12.85 -1.20
C GLU A 16 -4.47 -13.96 -0.14
N GLN A 17 -3.52 -14.89 -0.15
CA GLN A 17 -3.48 -15.97 0.83
C GLN A 17 -3.31 -15.43 2.25
N MET A 18 -2.46 -14.42 2.44
CA MET A 18 -2.27 -13.77 3.74
C MET A 18 -3.59 -13.18 4.25
N ARG A 19 -4.33 -12.52 3.38
CA ARG A 19 -5.63 -11.95 3.71
C ARG A 19 -6.63 -13.02 4.15
N LEU A 20 -6.70 -14.12 3.39
CA LEU A 20 -7.59 -15.23 3.70
C LEU A 20 -7.21 -15.92 5.01
N ASP A 21 -5.92 -16.11 5.26
CA ASP A 21 -5.42 -16.70 6.50
C ASP A 21 -5.76 -15.82 7.71
N ASP A 22 -5.61 -14.51 7.58
CA ASP A 22 -5.97 -13.56 8.64
C ASP A 22 -7.45 -13.64 8.98
N ILE A 23 -8.31 -13.72 7.96
CA ILE A 23 -9.77 -13.83 8.12
C ILE A 23 -10.12 -15.16 8.80
N GLU A 24 -9.42 -16.23 8.45
CA GLU A 24 -9.65 -17.55 9.07
C GLU A 24 -9.29 -17.55 10.56
N GLU A 25 -8.16 -16.93 10.93
CA GLU A 25 -7.72 -16.83 12.32
C GLU A 25 -8.56 -15.84 13.13
N ASN A 26 -8.94 -14.74 12.52
CA ASN A 26 -9.71 -13.68 13.16
C ASN A 26 -10.72 -13.08 12.17
N PRO A 27 -11.93 -13.66 12.05
CA PRO A 27 -12.94 -13.16 11.11
C PRO A 27 -13.29 -11.69 11.30
N ASP A 28 -13.13 -11.13 12.49
CA ASP A 28 -13.44 -9.74 12.78
C ASP A 28 -12.49 -8.77 12.05
N CYS A 29 -11.28 -9.22 11.67
CA CYS A 29 -10.32 -8.35 11.00
C CYS A 29 -10.79 -7.88 9.63
N GLU A 30 -11.72 -8.57 8.99
CA GLU A 30 -12.33 -8.15 7.73
C GLU A 30 -13.20 -6.90 7.92
N HIS A 31 -13.75 -6.71 9.11
CA HIS A 31 -14.63 -5.59 9.45
C HIS A 31 -13.93 -4.51 10.28
N GLU A 32 -12.68 -4.73 10.66
CA GLU A 32 -11.86 -3.74 11.35
C GLU A 32 -11.05 -2.96 10.31
N PHE A 33 -10.92 -1.66 10.51
CA PHE A 33 -10.24 -0.77 9.58
C PHE A 33 -9.12 -0.02 10.28
N PHE A 34 -8.11 0.38 9.50
CA PHE A 34 -6.99 1.16 10.01
C PHE A 34 -6.52 2.14 8.91
N SER A 35 -5.73 3.12 9.30
CA SER A 35 -5.09 4.04 8.34
C SER A 35 -3.77 3.44 7.87
N CYS A 36 -3.66 3.18 6.56
CA CYS A 36 -2.43 2.66 5.97
C CYS A 36 -1.35 3.74 5.98
N ASP A 37 -0.17 3.42 6.50
CA ASP A 37 0.94 4.39 6.57
C ASP A 37 1.54 4.70 5.20
N ALA A 38 1.32 3.85 4.20
CA ALA A 38 1.81 4.09 2.85
C ALA A 38 0.85 4.92 2.00
N CYS A 39 -0.37 4.42 1.76
CA CYS A 39 -1.35 5.12 0.91
C CYS A 39 -2.19 6.15 1.65
N GLY A 40 -2.20 6.12 2.97
CA GLY A 40 -2.97 7.07 3.79
C GLY A 40 -4.47 6.84 3.80
N SER A 41 -4.94 5.77 3.18
CA SER A 41 -6.37 5.45 3.10
C SER A 41 -6.80 4.53 4.24
N THR A 42 -8.09 4.59 4.58
CA THR A 42 -8.68 3.65 5.53
C THR A 42 -8.92 2.32 4.81
N LYS A 43 -8.34 1.25 5.32
CA LYS A 43 -8.37 -0.07 4.69
C LYS A 43 -8.68 -1.16 5.70
N PRO A 44 -9.21 -2.31 5.25
CA PRO A 44 -9.45 -3.45 6.15
C PRO A 44 -8.14 -3.94 6.77
N LEU A 45 -8.22 -4.38 8.03
CA LEU A 45 -7.07 -4.91 8.75
C LEU A 45 -6.61 -6.26 8.20
N ALA A 46 -7.52 -7.03 7.58
CA ALA A 46 -7.21 -8.32 6.98
C ALA A 46 -6.14 -8.19 5.90
N GLY A 47 -5.09 -9.00 5.99
CA GLY A 47 -3.98 -9.00 5.05
C GLY A 47 -3.01 -7.84 5.22
N SER A 48 -3.19 -7.01 6.27
CA SER A 48 -2.22 -5.96 6.59
C SER A 48 -0.97 -6.56 7.23
N VAL A 49 0.18 -5.91 7.02
CA VAL A 49 1.45 -6.35 7.60
C VAL A 49 2.14 -5.16 8.27
N GLN A 50 2.75 -5.42 9.41
CA GLN A 50 3.53 -4.45 10.16
C GLN A 50 4.99 -4.51 9.71
N TYR A 51 5.52 -3.40 9.20
CA TYR A 51 6.92 -3.25 8.82
C TYR A 51 7.56 -2.21 9.76
N GLY A 52 8.20 -2.70 10.83
CA GLY A 52 8.75 -1.80 11.84
C GLY A 52 7.68 -0.94 12.49
N CYS A 53 7.74 0.37 12.31
CA CYS A 53 6.74 1.30 12.84
C CYS A 53 5.59 1.59 11.87
N TYR A 54 5.62 1.01 10.67
CA TYR A 54 4.61 1.23 9.63
C TYR A 54 3.70 0.02 9.48
N ARG A 55 2.39 0.25 9.37
CA ARG A 55 1.43 -0.80 9.03
C ARG A 55 0.84 -0.50 7.66
N LEU A 56 1.00 -1.46 6.74
CA LEU A 56 0.56 -1.33 5.36
C LEU A 56 -0.68 -2.18 5.10
N CYS A 57 -1.62 -1.65 4.31
CA CYS A 57 -2.78 -2.42 3.88
C CYS A 57 -2.37 -3.51 2.88
N ASN A 58 -3.26 -4.46 2.64
CA ASN A 58 -2.99 -5.58 1.73
C ASN A 58 -2.47 -5.13 0.37
N ASP A 59 -3.04 -4.06 -0.20
CA ASP A 59 -2.60 -3.52 -1.50
C ASP A 59 -1.17 -2.97 -1.43
N CYS A 60 -0.84 -2.26 -0.35
CA CYS A 60 0.50 -1.70 -0.18
C CYS A 60 1.53 -2.77 0.16
N VAL A 61 1.12 -3.84 0.84
CA VAL A 61 1.97 -5.02 1.07
C VAL A 61 2.39 -5.61 -0.27
N LEU A 62 1.46 -5.70 -1.22
CA LEU A 62 1.78 -6.18 -2.56
C LEU A 62 2.89 -5.33 -3.21
N LEU A 63 2.74 -4.00 -3.14
CA LEU A 63 3.74 -3.08 -3.69
C LEU A 63 5.10 -3.24 -3.01
N ALA A 64 5.10 -3.38 -1.68
CA ALA A 64 6.33 -3.55 -0.91
C ALA A 64 7.05 -4.84 -1.29
N GLU A 65 6.33 -5.97 -1.29
CA GLU A 65 6.90 -7.27 -1.58
C GLU A 65 7.42 -7.36 -3.02
N VAL A 66 6.68 -6.81 -3.98
CA VAL A 66 7.14 -6.74 -5.38
C VAL A 66 8.41 -5.89 -5.47
N GLY A 67 8.45 -4.75 -4.78
CA GLY A 67 9.62 -3.87 -4.75
C GLY A 67 10.86 -4.57 -4.18
N PHE A 68 10.71 -5.31 -3.09
CA PHE A 68 11.80 -6.08 -2.49
C PHE A 68 12.29 -7.18 -3.43
N GLU A 69 11.38 -7.94 -4.01
CA GLU A 69 11.71 -9.06 -4.91
C GLU A 69 12.44 -8.59 -6.17
N LEU A 70 12.03 -7.45 -6.72
CA LEU A 70 12.65 -6.88 -7.93
C LEU A 70 13.90 -6.05 -7.62
N GLY A 71 14.20 -5.84 -6.33
CA GLY A 71 15.35 -5.01 -5.92
C GLY A 71 15.15 -3.52 -6.14
N GLN A 72 13.92 -3.08 -6.31
CA GLN A 72 13.58 -1.66 -6.49
C GLN A 72 13.66 -0.88 -5.19
N ILE A 73 13.39 -1.56 -4.08
CA ILE A 73 13.54 -0.99 -2.73
C ILE A 73 14.31 -1.99 -1.86
N LYS A 74 15.06 -1.47 -0.90
CA LYS A 74 15.81 -2.27 0.08
C LYS A 74 15.17 -2.22 1.45
N GLU A 75 14.57 -1.09 1.79
CA GLU A 75 13.93 -0.84 3.08
C GLU A 75 12.53 -0.30 2.86
N ILE A 76 11.64 -0.57 3.80
CA ILE A 76 10.25 -0.11 3.71
C ILE A 76 10.17 1.41 3.69
N ASP A 77 11.11 2.11 4.32
CA ASP A 77 11.16 3.57 4.33
C ASP A 77 11.19 4.15 2.90
N GLU A 78 11.85 3.48 1.97
CA GLU A 78 11.92 3.90 0.57
C GLU A 78 10.53 3.91 -0.07
N LEU A 79 9.71 2.88 0.22
CA LEU A 79 8.33 2.83 -0.28
C LEU A 79 7.48 3.92 0.35
N ILE A 80 7.59 4.10 1.67
CA ILE A 80 6.82 5.11 2.41
C ILE A 80 7.11 6.51 1.84
N ASN A 81 8.40 6.83 1.63
CA ASN A 81 8.81 8.13 1.07
C ASN A 81 8.26 8.33 -0.34
N ALA A 82 8.29 7.29 -1.19
CA ALA A 82 7.76 7.38 -2.56
C ALA A 82 6.25 7.61 -2.56
N MET A 83 5.51 6.96 -1.66
CA MET A 83 4.07 7.13 -1.53
C MET A 83 3.71 8.52 -1.00
N ASP A 84 4.50 9.05 -0.05
CA ASP A 84 4.31 10.40 0.47
C ASP A 84 4.48 11.44 -0.63
N ASP A 85 5.52 11.29 -1.47
CA ASP A 85 5.75 12.19 -2.61
C ASP A 85 4.56 12.20 -3.57
N LYS A 86 4.00 11.03 -3.87
CA LYS A 86 2.83 10.92 -4.73
C LYS A 86 1.60 11.59 -4.13
N ARG A 87 1.40 11.44 -2.83
CA ARG A 87 0.29 12.09 -2.13
C ARG A 87 0.44 13.61 -2.15
N LEU A 88 1.64 14.11 -1.93
CA LEU A 88 1.92 15.55 -1.97
C LEU A 88 1.68 16.11 -3.37
N GLU A 89 2.10 15.42 -4.43
CA GLU A 89 1.84 15.83 -5.81
C GLU A 89 0.33 15.92 -6.09
N ALA A 90 -0.43 14.92 -5.67
CA ALA A 90 -1.88 14.90 -5.85
C ALA A 90 -2.55 16.04 -5.11
N ASP A 91 -2.13 16.32 -3.87
CA ASP A 91 -2.66 17.43 -3.07
C ASP A 91 -2.33 18.78 -3.70
N CYS A 92 -1.11 18.94 -4.21
CA CYS A 92 -0.69 20.18 -4.89
C CYS A 92 -1.53 20.43 -6.14
N GLU A 93 -1.79 19.41 -6.94
CA GLU A 93 -2.63 19.52 -8.13
C GLU A 93 -4.06 19.92 -7.78
N PHE A 94 -4.61 19.31 -6.74
CA PHE A 94 -5.96 19.62 -6.24
C PHE A 94 -6.05 21.09 -5.82
N LEU A 95 -5.08 21.57 -5.06
CA LEU A 95 -5.03 22.98 -4.62
C LEU A 95 -4.91 23.94 -5.79
N LYS A 96 -4.13 23.62 -6.80
CA LYS A 96 -4.00 24.43 -8.02
C LYS A 96 -5.33 24.53 -8.77
N GLN A 97 -6.07 23.43 -8.86
CA GLN A 97 -7.37 23.41 -9.53
C GLN A 97 -8.40 24.26 -8.76
N GLU A 98 -8.40 24.20 -7.44
CA GLU A 98 -9.29 25.03 -6.62
C GLU A 98 -8.96 26.50 -6.75
N ALA A 99 -7.68 26.86 -6.76
CA ALA A 99 -7.25 28.24 -6.95
C ALA A 99 -7.74 28.80 -8.28
N LYS A 100 -7.68 28.02 -9.36
CA LYS A 100 -8.21 28.41 -10.67
C LYS A 100 -9.72 28.64 -10.64
N ARG A 101 -10.47 27.82 -9.91
CA ARG A 101 -11.92 28.00 -9.77
C ARG A 101 -12.26 29.31 -9.05
N MET A 102 -11.47 29.67 -8.05
CA MET A 102 -11.70 30.89 -7.27
C MET A 102 -11.35 32.15 -8.04
N GLU A 103 -10.43 32.08 -8.98
CA GLU A 103 -10.02 33.22 -9.81
C GLU A 103 -11.06 33.58 -10.87
N ASN A 104 -11.98 32.72 -11.16
CA ASN A 104 -13.07 32.96 -12.09
C ASN A 104 -14.33 33.39 -11.35
#